data_cfa636ea6275c0e2163e1d79bc0146cb
#
_entry.id   cfa636ea6275c0e2163e1d79bc0146cb
#
_cell.length_a   1.000
_cell.length_b   1.000
_cell.length_c   1.000
_cell.angle_alpha   90.00
_cell.angle_beta   90.00
_cell.angle_gamma   90.00
#
_symmetry.space_group_name_H-M   'P 1'
#
loop_
_entity.id
_entity.type
_entity.pdbx_description
1 polymer ?
#
loop_
_entity_poly.entity_id
_entity_poly.type
_entity_poly.pdbx_seq_one_letter_code
_entity_poly.pdbx_strand_id
1 'polypeptide(L)'
;MTLAERWTDVDKLLQPAPKNEQELRERVVQDVAQARFEFPTPELPSYRTFVNVPEVTLPVKDAQDKEWTPDIVVVDTPGNILKILAQVETASTVTEERAKELWAPYAKLPDAAFYLYVPVGCGSLAKRICKKLGIRVYGFRTWRYVPQGIEINDISEPPDIMVALMPPLVRKILRGV
;
A
#
# COMPACT_ATOMS: atom_id res chain seq x y z
N MET A 1 14.81 1.50 23.04
CA MET A 1 14.63 2.79 22.32
C MET A 1 15.89 3.62 22.53
N THR A 2 16.70 3.74 21.49
CA THR A 2 17.94 4.52 21.55
C THR A 2 17.65 6.02 21.41
N LEU A 3 18.59 6.89 21.84
CA LEU A 3 18.46 8.35 21.67
C LEU A 3 18.27 8.75 20.19
N ALA A 4 18.83 8.00 19.25
CA ALA A 4 18.67 8.21 17.81
C ALA A 4 17.23 7.96 17.33
N GLU A 5 16.53 6.96 17.88
CA GLU A 5 15.12 6.67 17.55
C GLU A 5 14.16 7.77 18.07
N ARG A 6 14.50 8.44 19.15
CA ARG A 6 13.75 9.58 19.67
C ARG A 6 13.84 10.83 18.79
N TRP A 7 14.99 11.06 18.16
CA TRP A 7 15.17 12.22 17.28
C TRP A 7 14.42 12.10 15.96
N THR A 8 14.29 10.90 15.40
CA THR A 8 13.49 10.66 14.19
C THR A 8 11.99 10.91 14.41
N ASP A 9 11.47 10.64 15.60
CA ASP A 9 10.07 10.92 15.93
C ASP A 9 9.80 12.43 16.13
N VAL A 10 10.74 13.17 16.71
CA VAL A 10 10.62 14.63 16.89
C VAL A 10 10.67 15.36 15.55
N ASP A 11 11.54 14.93 14.62
CA ASP A 11 11.61 15.50 13.27
C ASP A 11 10.32 15.28 12.47
N LYS A 12 9.63 14.17 12.67
CA LYS A 12 8.31 13.92 12.08
C LYS A 12 7.22 14.86 12.62
N LEU A 13 7.26 15.18 13.91
CA LEU A 13 6.32 16.10 14.55
C LEU A 13 6.54 17.55 14.13
N LEU A 14 7.75 17.89 13.64
CA LEU A 14 8.14 19.23 13.19
C LEU A 14 7.97 19.45 11.69
N GLN A 15 7.52 18.41 10.94
CA GLN A 15 7.31 18.61 9.51
C GLN A 15 6.14 19.59 9.26
N PRO A 16 6.33 20.62 8.43
CA PRO A 16 5.26 21.55 8.11
C PRO A 16 4.09 20.82 7.47
N ALA A 17 2.88 21.33 7.67
CA ALA A 17 1.70 20.80 7.00
C ALA A 17 1.90 20.80 5.48
N PRO A 18 1.41 19.77 4.76
CA PRO A 18 1.55 19.72 3.31
C PRO A 18 0.83 20.92 2.68
N LYS A 19 1.50 21.58 1.74
CA LYS A 19 1.00 22.82 1.11
C LYS A 19 -0.04 22.55 0.03
N ASN A 20 -0.03 21.37 -0.53
CA ASN A 20 -0.93 20.95 -1.60
C ASN A 20 -1.19 19.44 -1.53
N GLU A 21 -2.10 18.98 -2.37
CA GLU A 21 -2.50 17.56 -2.41
C GLU A 21 -1.37 16.63 -2.89
N GLN A 22 -0.48 17.11 -3.76
CA GLN A 22 0.68 16.36 -4.22
C GLN A 22 1.63 16.07 -3.05
N GLU A 23 2.00 17.06 -2.27
CA GLU A 23 2.84 16.89 -1.08
C GLU A 23 2.16 15.99 -0.02
N LEU A 24 0.84 16.13 0.15
CA LEU A 24 0.07 15.25 1.02
C LEU A 24 0.19 13.80 0.57
N ARG A 25 -0.04 13.54 -0.72
CA ARG A 25 0.02 12.20 -1.29
C ARG A 25 1.42 11.59 -1.13
N GLU A 26 2.46 12.32 -1.48
CA GLU A 26 3.86 11.87 -1.33
C GLU A 26 4.17 11.50 0.12
N ARG A 27 3.78 12.34 1.07
CA ARG A 27 3.95 12.07 2.50
C ARG A 27 3.20 10.81 2.94
N VAL A 28 1.92 10.69 2.56
CA VAL A 28 1.12 9.51 2.93
C VAL A 28 1.74 8.22 2.37
N VAL A 29 2.22 8.24 1.12
CA VAL A 29 2.89 7.07 0.53
C VAL A 29 4.13 6.67 1.34
N GLN A 30 4.98 7.62 1.72
CA GLN A 30 6.16 7.35 2.53
C GLN A 30 5.78 6.79 3.92
N ASP A 31 4.78 7.40 4.57
CA ASP A 31 4.33 6.98 5.90
C ASP A 31 3.66 5.59 5.86
N VAL A 32 2.89 5.28 4.82
CA VAL A 32 2.32 3.94 4.59
C VAL A 32 3.43 2.92 4.35
N ALA A 33 4.41 3.24 3.50
CA ALA A 33 5.55 2.36 3.24
C ALA A 33 6.30 2.03 4.53
N GLN A 34 6.59 3.03 5.33
CA GLN A 34 7.27 2.85 6.61
C GLN A 34 6.43 2.07 7.63
N ALA A 35 5.12 2.33 7.70
CA ALA A 35 4.26 1.69 8.69
C ALA A 35 3.91 0.23 8.36
N ARG A 36 3.92 -0.15 7.07
CA ARG A 36 3.37 -1.43 6.60
C ARG A 36 4.30 -2.28 5.77
N PHE A 37 5.33 -1.69 5.17
CA PHE A 37 6.20 -2.36 4.21
C PHE A 37 7.68 -2.16 4.54
N GLU A 38 8.03 -2.12 5.83
CA GLU A 38 9.42 -1.98 6.29
C GLU A 38 10.15 -3.33 6.16
N PHE A 39 10.58 -3.65 4.93
CA PHE A 39 11.39 -4.82 4.62
C PHE A 39 12.87 -4.44 4.42
N PRO A 40 13.82 -5.35 4.77
CA PRO A 40 13.64 -6.76 5.18
C PRO A 40 13.21 -6.92 6.63
N THR A 41 12.52 -8.04 6.93
CA THR A 41 12.27 -8.50 8.29
C THR A 41 13.02 -9.81 8.56
N PRO A 42 13.17 -10.24 9.82
CA PRO A 42 13.78 -11.54 10.13
C PRO A 42 13.07 -12.72 9.45
N GLU A 43 11.74 -12.65 9.27
CA GLU A 43 10.94 -13.68 8.61
C GLU A 43 11.03 -13.64 7.09
N LEU A 44 11.29 -12.46 6.54
CA LEU A 44 11.36 -12.19 5.10
C LEU A 44 12.66 -11.42 4.75
N PRO A 45 13.83 -12.04 4.94
CA PRO A 45 15.12 -11.34 4.81
C PRO A 45 15.48 -10.99 3.37
N SER A 46 14.85 -11.63 2.38
CA SER A 46 15.07 -11.36 0.96
C SER A 46 14.13 -10.29 0.38
N TYR A 47 13.12 -9.88 1.14
CA TYR A 47 12.17 -8.86 0.66
C TYR A 47 12.78 -7.46 0.71
N ARG A 48 12.43 -6.65 -0.29
CA ARG A 48 12.84 -5.23 -0.38
C ARG A 48 11.67 -4.39 -0.82
N THR A 49 11.54 -3.22 -0.18
CA THR A 49 10.52 -2.21 -0.50
C THR A 49 11.11 -1.09 -1.35
N PHE A 50 10.39 -0.73 -2.39
CA PHE A 50 10.68 0.41 -3.25
C PHE A 50 9.49 1.36 -3.26
N VAL A 51 9.75 2.65 -3.14
CA VAL A 51 8.73 3.71 -3.16
C VAL A 51 8.94 4.54 -4.41
N ASN A 52 7.89 4.66 -5.23
CA ASN A 52 7.96 5.31 -6.54
C ASN A 52 7.46 6.78 -6.51
N VAL A 53 7.50 7.40 -5.34
CA VAL A 53 7.20 8.83 -5.19
C VAL A 53 8.20 9.49 -4.22
N PRO A 54 8.64 10.72 -4.47
CA PRO A 54 8.34 11.56 -5.64
C PRO A 54 8.97 11.06 -6.94
N GLU A 55 10.01 10.22 -6.86
CA GLU A 55 10.73 9.69 -8.02
C GLU A 55 10.51 8.18 -8.17
N VAL A 56 10.43 7.73 -9.41
CA VAL A 56 10.27 6.30 -9.72
C VAL A 56 11.59 5.58 -9.43
N THR A 57 11.55 4.60 -8.53
CA THR A 57 12.71 3.79 -8.13
C THR A 57 12.69 2.40 -8.73
N LEU A 58 11.51 1.78 -8.83
CA LEU A 58 11.36 0.46 -9.43
C LEU A 58 10.00 0.35 -10.16
N PRO A 59 9.96 0.53 -11.49
CA PRO A 59 8.78 0.22 -12.28
C PRO A 59 8.57 -1.30 -12.36
N VAL A 60 7.33 -1.73 -12.53
CA VAL A 60 6.96 -3.13 -12.74
C VAL A 60 6.39 -3.30 -14.15
N LYS A 61 6.56 -4.49 -14.74
CA LYS A 61 6.08 -4.79 -16.09
C LYS A 61 4.95 -5.82 -16.04
N ASP A 62 3.99 -5.64 -16.89
CA ASP A 62 2.94 -6.64 -17.14
C ASP A 62 3.38 -7.69 -18.20
N ALA A 63 2.49 -8.61 -18.50
CA ALA A 63 2.75 -9.68 -19.47
C ALA A 63 2.95 -9.16 -20.92
N GLN A 64 2.57 -7.92 -21.21
CA GLN A 64 2.76 -7.22 -22.47
C GLN A 64 3.98 -6.31 -22.49
N ASP A 65 4.86 -6.42 -21.47
CA ASP A 65 6.05 -5.59 -21.28
C ASP A 65 5.76 -4.09 -21.07
N LYS A 66 4.50 -3.76 -20.76
CA LYS A 66 4.11 -2.40 -20.40
C LYS A 66 4.57 -2.08 -18.97
N GLU A 67 5.20 -0.94 -18.82
CA GLU A 67 5.66 -0.45 -17.51
C GLU A 67 4.54 0.23 -16.72
N TRP A 68 4.52 -0.09 -15.44
CA TRP A 68 3.64 0.48 -14.44
C TRP A 68 4.44 0.97 -13.23
N THR A 69 3.98 2.02 -12.58
CA THR A 69 4.66 2.63 -11.43
C THR A 69 3.72 2.72 -10.23
N PRO A 70 3.40 1.57 -9.58
CA PRO A 70 2.67 1.60 -8.31
C PRO A 70 3.42 2.41 -7.27
N ASP A 71 2.72 3.03 -6.34
CA ASP A 71 3.35 3.88 -5.32
C ASP A 71 4.36 3.12 -4.47
N ILE A 72 4.04 1.89 -4.09
CA ILE A 72 4.90 1.02 -3.30
C ILE A 72 5.00 -0.34 -3.99
N VAL A 73 6.22 -0.84 -4.12
CA VAL A 73 6.52 -2.15 -4.70
C VAL A 73 7.37 -2.94 -3.72
N VAL A 74 6.98 -4.18 -3.44
CA VAL A 74 7.78 -5.11 -2.66
C VAL A 74 8.17 -6.29 -3.52
N VAL A 75 9.45 -6.58 -3.57
CA VAL A 75 10.02 -7.67 -4.35
C VAL A 75 10.81 -8.62 -3.48
N ASP A 76 10.93 -9.85 -3.94
CA ASP A 76 11.81 -10.86 -3.40
C ASP A 76 13.13 -10.87 -4.20
N THR A 77 14.25 -10.74 -3.50
CA THR A 77 15.60 -10.72 -4.09
C THR A 77 16.33 -12.05 -3.85
N PRO A 78 17.25 -12.45 -4.72
CA PRO A 78 17.64 -11.82 -5.99
C PRO A 78 16.59 -12.01 -7.09
N GLY A 79 16.62 -11.16 -8.13
CA GLY A 79 15.76 -11.26 -9.30
C GLY A 79 14.54 -10.34 -9.29
N ASN A 80 14.33 -9.60 -8.20
CA ASN A 80 13.22 -8.62 -8.07
C ASN A 80 11.85 -9.23 -8.44
N ILE A 81 11.56 -10.41 -7.91
CA ILE A 81 10.27 -11.08 -8.13
C ILE A 81 9.19 -10.29 -7.40
N LEU A 82 8.25 -9.72 -8.14
CA LEU A 82 7.15 -8.93 -7.58
C LEU A 82 6.31 -9.79 -6.61
N LYS A 83 6.09 -9.28 -5.41
CA LYS A 83 5.27 -9.91 -4.37
C LYS A 83 4.08 -9.08 -3.96
N ILE A 84 4.30 -7.79 -3.74
CA ILE A 84 3.27 -6.86 -3.29
C ILE A 84 3.38 -5.58 -4.10
N LEU A 85 2.23 -5.01 -4.41
CA LEU A 85 2.14 -3.63 -4.88
C LEU A 85 1.04 -2.91 -4.12
N ALA A 86 1.28 -1.64 -3.82
CA ALA A 86 0.29 -0.82 -3.15
C ALA A 86 0.10 0.51 -3.88
N GLN A 87 -1.15 0.94 -3.91
CA GLN A 87 -1.56 2.23 -4.43
C GLN A 87 -2.19 3.03 -3.30
N VAL A 88 -1.76 4.27 -3.15
CA VAL A 88 -2.26 5.20 -2.15
C VAL A 88 -3.02 6.31 -2.84
N GLU A 89 -4.27 6.50 -2.47
CA GLU A 89 -5.13 7.54 -3.04
C GLU A 89 -5.43 8.63 -2.02
N THR A 90 -5.71 9.82 -2.53
CA THR A 90 -6.32 10.94 -1.79
C THR A 90 -7.82 10.97 -2.05
N ALA A 91 -8.55 11.87 -1.38
CA ALA A 91 -10.00 11.95 -1.57
C ALA A 91 -10.39 12.31 -3.01
N SER A 92 -9.60 13.15 -3.69
CA SER A 92 -9.87 13.57 -5.07
C SER A 92 -9.56 12.50 -6.11
N THR A 93 -8.68 11.53 -5.78
CA THR A 93 -8.24 10.48 -6.71
C THR A 93 -9.03 9.18 -6.58
N VAL A 94 -9.93 9.06 -5.61
CA VAL A 94 -10.84 7.91 -5.50
C VAL A 94 -11.98 8.04 -6.51
N THR A 95 -11.69 7.75 -7.78
CA THR A 95 -12.62 7.89 -8.91
C THR A 95 -12.66 6.61 -9.77
N GLU A 96 -13.72 6.44 -10.58
CA GLU A 96 -13.82 5.31 -11.51
C GLU A 96 -12.77 5.38 -12.62
N GLU A 97 -12.43 6.57 -13.08
CA GLU A 97 -11.41 6.81 -14.10
C GLU A 97 -10.06 6.31 -13.59
N ARG A 98 -9.67 6.75 -12.39
CA ARG A 98 -8.44 6.33 -11.75
C ARG A 98 -8.39 4.82 -11.53
N ALA A 99 -9.52 4.24 -11.14
CA ALA A 99 -9.63 2.79 -10.95
C ALA A 99 -9.45 2.00 -12.25
N LYS A 100 -9.99 2.48 -13.38
CA LYS A 100 -9.80 1.87 -14.67
C LYS A 100 -8.36 1.99 -15.17
N GLU A 101 -7.75 3.15 -14.95
CA GLU A 101 -6.40 3.44 -15.43
C GLU A 101 -5.30 2.72 -14.64
N LEU A 102 -5.45 2.59 -13.32
CA LEU A 102 -4.41 2.07 -12.45
C LEU A 102 -4.83 0.83 -11.66
N TRP A 103 -5.95 0.88 -10.91
CA TRP A 103 -6.28 -0.22 -10.01
C TRP A 103 -6.60 -1.52 -10.76
N ALA A 104 -7.32 -1.43 -11.88
CA ALA A 104 -7.65 -2.60 -12.67
C ALA A 104 -6.43 -3.27 -13.32
N PRO A 105 -5.48 -2.54 -13.92
CA PRO A 105 -4.21 -3.11 -14.38
C PRO A 105 -3.39 -3.71 -13.23
N TYR A 106 -3.26 -3.02 -12.09
CA TYR A 106 -2.49 -3.50 -10.95
C TYR A 106 -3.04 -4.79 -10.37
N ALA A 107 -4.36 -4.89 -10.26
CA ALA A 107 -5.03 -6.10 -9.77
C ALA A 107 -4.87 -7.32 -10.70
N LYS A 108 -4.42 -7.11 -11.93
CA LYS A 108 -4.19 -8.17 -12.93
C LYS A 108 -2.72 -8.59 -13.03
N LEU A 109 -1.81 -7.90 -12.34
CA LEU A 109 -0.41 -8.31 -12.34
C LEU A 109 -0.27 -9.68 -11.68
N PRO A 110 0.38 -10.65 -12.35
CA PRO A 110 0.44 -12.01 -11.86
C PRO A 110 1.31 -12.11 -10.60
N ASP A 111 0.94 -13.04 -9.73
CA ASP A 111 1.70 -13.42 -8.54
C ASP A 111 1.97 -12.30 -7.52
N ALA A 112 1.23 -11.19 -7.64
CA ALA A 112 1.38 -10.05 -6.75
C ALA A 112 0.09 -9.75 -5.96
N ALA A 113 0.25 -9.46 -4.68
CA ALA A 113 -0.85 -9.00 -3.84
C ALA A 113 -1.05 -7.48 -4.01
N PHE A 114 -2.21 -7.08 -4.53
CA PHE A 114 -2.54 -5.66 -4.69
C PHE A 114 -3.23 -5.11 -3.45
N TYR A 115 -2.64 -4.07 -2.85
CA TYR A 115 -3.19 -3.32 -1.72
C TYR A 115 -3.63 -1.93 -2.15
N LEU A 116 -4.81 -1.52 -1.70
CA LEU A 116 -5.36 -0.19 -1.96
C LEU A 116 -5.57 0.56 -0.64
N TYR A 117 -4.96 1.72 -0.53
CA TYR A 117 -5.04 2.63 0.60
C TYR A 117 -5.82 3.88 0.21
N VAL A 118 -6.91 4.16 0.91
CA VAL A 118 -7.76 5.33 0.67
C VAL A 118 -8.00 6.11 1.96
N PRO A 119 -8.32 7.40 1.91
CA PRO A 119 -8.62 8.16 3.13
C PRO A 119 -9.82 7.58 3.88
N VAL A 120 -9.84 7.72 5.19
CA VAL A 120 -11.04 7.48 6.01
C VAL A 120 -12.20 8.30 5.43
N GLY A 121 -13.36 7.64 5.26
CA GLY A 121 -14.53 8.22 4.59
C GLY A 121 -14.66 7.84 3.11
N CYS A 122 -13.56 7.47 2.42
CA CYS A 122 -13.58 7.07 1.02
C CYS A 122 -13.70 5.54 0.81
N GLY A 123 -13.61 4.74 1.88
CA GLY A 123 -13.59 3.28 1.79
C GLY A 123 -14.82 2.67 1.10
N SER A 124 -16.02 3.12 1.44
CA SER A 124 -17.25 2.63 0.83
C SER A 124 -17.37 2.97 -0.66
N LEU A 125 -16.91 4.18 -1.04
CA LEU A 125 -16.87 4.59 -2.45
C LEU A 125 -15.90 3.71 -3.24
N ALA A 126 -14.68 3.54 -2.73
CA ALA A 126 -13.66 2.74 -3.38
C ALA A 126 -14.07 1.26 -3.53
N LYS A 127 -14.68 0.66 -2.49
CA LYS A 127 -15.24 -0.70 -2.57
C LYS A 127 -16.32 -0.82 -3.62
N ARG A 128 -17.23 0.15 -3.72
CA ARG A 128 -18.28 0.18 -4.73
C ARG A 128 -17.70 0.27 -6.15
N ILE A 129 -16.68 1.10 -6.35
CA ILE A 129 -15.96 1.21 -7.62
C ILE A 129 -15.32 -0.13 -7.99
N CYS A 130 -14.57 -0.73 -7.06
CA CYS A 130 -13.93 -2.03 -7.28
C CYS A 130 -14.95 -3.12 -7.63
N LYS A 131 -16.08 -3.18 -6.91
CA LYS A 131 -17.17 -4.13 -7.19
C LYS A 131 -17.76 -3.91 -8.59
N LYS A 132 -18.05 -2.66 -8.96
CA LYS A 132 -18.60 -2.29 -10.27
C LYS A 132 -17.66 -2.69 -11.41
N LEU A 133 -16.36 -2.52 -11.24
CA LEU A 133 -15.34 -2.78 -12.27
C LEU A 133 -14.72 -4.19 -12.18
N GLY A 134 -15.16 -5.02 -11.25
CA GLY A 134 -14.61 -6.37 -11.05
C GLY A 134 -13.15 -6.40 -10.60
N ILE A 135 -12.69 -5.35 -9.90
CA ILE A 135 -11.31 -5.22 -9.42
C ILE A 135 -11.16 -6.00 -8.13
N ARG A 136 -10.24 -6.95 -8.10
CA ARG A 136 -9.88 -7.71 -6.89
C ARG A 136 -8.74 -7.03 -6.17
N VAL A 137 -9.00 -6.56 -4.97
CA VAL A 137 -8.00 -5.98 -4.07
C VAL A 137 -7.69 -7.01 -2.98
N TYR A 138 -6.41 -7.34 -2.80
CA TYR A 138 -5.97 -8.28 -1.77
C TYR A 138 -6.14 -7.72 -0.37
N GLY A 139 -5.75 -6.46 -0.17
CA GLY A 139 -5.89 -5.74 1.09
C GLY A 139 -6.49 -4.35 0.86
N PHE A 140 -7.64 -4.12 1.48
CA PHE A 140 -8.31 -2.82 1.46
C PHE A 140 -8.06 -2.11 2.77
N ARG A 141 -7.48 -0.91 2.74
CA ARG A 141 -7.07 -0.14 3.92
C ARG A 141 -7.59 1.28 3.85
N THR A 142 -7.94 1.84 5.02
CA THR A 142 -8.12 3.29 5.16
C THR A 142 -6.98 3.90 5.95
N TRP A 143 -6.66 5.14 5.63
CA TRP A 143 -5.66 5.91 6.34
C TRP A 143 -6.21 7.25 6.81
N ARG A 144 -5.67 7.76 7.91
CA ARG A 144 -5.84 9.15 8.38
C ARG A 144 -4.64 9.57 9.21
N TYR A 145 -4.41 10.87 9.30
CA TYR A 145 -3.47 11.40 10.27
C TYR A 145 -4.14 11.62 11.61
N VAL A 146 -3.43 11.22 12.65
CA VAL A 146 -3.75 11.45 14.06
C VAL A 146 -2.52 12.12 14.70
N PRO A 147 -2.63 12.72 15.92
CA PRO A 147 -1.47 13.38 16.55
C PRO A 147 -0.21 12.50 16.68
N GLN A 148 -0.38 11.19 16.74
CA GLN A 148 0.71 10.21 16.87
C GLN A 148 1.30 9.76 15.53
N GLY A 149 0.79 10.23 14.39
CA GLY A 149 1.24 9.86 13.05
C GLY A 149 0.11 9.35 12.16
N ILE A 150 0.41 8.42 11.25
CA ILE A 150 -0.58 7.82 10.37
C ILE A 150 -1.27 6.63 11.06
N GLU A 151 -2.59 6.64 11.05
CA GLU A 151 -3.42 5.49 11.47
C GLU A 151 -3.95 4.77 10.23
N ILE A 152 -3.72 3.46 10.17
CA ILE A 152 -4.13 2.62 9.04
C ILE A 152 -5.03 1.51 9.58
N ASN A 153 -6.26 1.42 9.03
CA ASN A 153 -7.25 0.42 9.42
C ASN A 153 -7.58 -0.51 8.26
N ASP A 154 -7.71 -1.80 8.56
CA ASP A 154 -8.18 -2.80 7.62
C ASP A 154 -9.70 -2.69 7.48
N ILE A 155 -10.18 -2.55 6.25
CA ILE A 155 -11.61 -2.53 5.92
C ILE A 155 -12.00 -3.66 4.96
N SER A 156 -11.13 -4.65 4.80
CA SER A 156 -11.44 -5.86 4.05
C SER A 156 -12.70 -6.52 4.62
N GLU A 157 -13.49 -7.14 3.76
CA GLU A 157 -14.62 -7.94 4.23
C GLU A 157 -14.14 -9.04 5.17
N PRO A 158 -15.00 -9.50 6.11
CA PRO A 158 -14.61 -10.63 6.94
C PRO A 158 -14.10 -11.76 6.03
N PRO A 159 -13.08 -12.48 6.46
CA PRO A 159 -12.41 -13.46 5.62
C PRO A 159 -13.44 -14.46 5.11
N ASP A 160 -13.37 -14.73 3.80
CA ASP A 160 -14.09 -15.83 3.19
C ASP A 160 -13.83 -17.10 4.02
N ILE A 161 -14.83 -17.98 4.13
CA ILE A 161 -14.73 -19.23 4.91
C ILE A 161 -13.43 -19.98 4.61
N MET A 162 -12.92 -19.89 3.38
CA MET A 162 -11.61 -20.43 2.97
C MET A 162 -10.44 -19.84 3.77
N VAL A 163 -10.44 -18.54 4.05
CA VAL A 163 -9.37 -17.89 4.85
C VAL A 163 -9.51 -18.26 6.33
N ALA A 164 -10.72 -18.51 6.80
CA ALA A 164 -10.97 -18.99 8.17
C ALA A 164 -10.42 -20.41 8.39
N LEU A 165 -10.33 -21.22 7.34
CA LEU A 165 -9.77 -22.57 7.37
C LEU A 165 -8.25 -22.64 7.16
N MET A 166 -7.61 -21.51 6.82
CA MET A 166 -6.15 -21.47 6.65
C MET A 166 -5.42 -21.62 8.00
N PRO A 167 -4.26 -22.29 8.02
CA PRO A 167 -3.44 -22.39 9.22
C PRO A 167 -3.12 -21.00 9.81
N PRO A 168 -3.04 -20.88 11.15
CA PRO A 168 -2.81 -19.58 11.82
C PRO A 168 -1.57 -18.83 11.33
N LEU A 169 -0.53 -19.57 10.94
CA LEU A 169 0.71 -19.00 10.41
C LEU A 169 0.50 -18.29 9.07
N VAL A 170 -0.20 -18.94 8.15
CA VAL A 170 -0.54 -18.37 6.83
C VAL A 170 -1.44 -17.15 7.00
N ARG A 171 -2.42 -17.24 7.92
CA ARG A 171 -3.32 -16.15 8.26
C ARG A 171 -2.58 -14.93 8.86
N LYS A 172 -1.53 -15.18 9.65
CA LYS A 172 -0.69 -14.14 10.24
C LYS A 172 0.17 -13.43 9.19
N ILE A 173 0.75 -14.19 8.26
CA ILE A 173 1.51 -13.65 7.11
C ILE A 173 0.59 -12.79 6.23
N LEU A 174 -0.63 -13.24 5.95
CA LEU A 174 -1.60 -12.53 5.12
C LEU A 174 -2.19 -11.27 5.79
N ARG A 175 -2.23 -11.21 7.14
CA ARG A 175 -2.74 -10.07 7.92
C ARG A 175 -1.66 -9.12 8.43
N GLY A 176 -0.42 -9.56 8.44
CA GLY A 176 0.71 -8.83 9.02
C GLY A 176 1.33 -7.77 8.10
N VAL A 177 0.84 -7.66 6.89
CA VAL A 177 1.31 -6.66 5.92
C VAL A 177 0.26 -5.57 5.70
#